data_e47c62133ce4553a40efaf996500a1d2
#
_entry.id   e47c62133ce4553a40efaf996500a1d2
#
_cell.length_a   1.000
_cell.length_b   1.000
_cell.length_c   1.000
_cell.angle_alpha   90.00
_cell.angle_beta   90.00
_cell.angle_gamma   90.00
#
_symmetry.space_group_name_H-M   'P 1'
#
loop_
_entity.id
_entity.type
_entity.pdbx_description
1 polymer ?
#
loop_
_entity_poly.entity_id
_entity_poly.type
_entity_poly.pdbx_seq_one_letter_code
_entity_poly.pdbx_strand_id
1 'polypeptide(L)'
;MRYALLALLTLWLSPQCRALYAHIDTEKVPIERILANLESKLKLQPDSFDLHYQLARVHAMAAFSESTELPVYKSDKHFQGRVKYSEFGGDNGTPVEGGFRNDRTGGLKGRDIGKNLSRALQHYGEALRLMHESNEMDQVRWHVKPVQLGYAWCLEKAGLRTQALELYRQTFCIAWQTEIEGEFDIERWKKGGRLELKDLTKDDGMTSNGQTNQARRHHRPLGDGIVFSEECIGYMLRILDKHKDSSEIGILNYHKGRLAAMSRMITPILIPLSDASFETLVDRDAGVAFDLDGSGLSRRWGWITPKAAWLVFDAKESGQITSGLQMFGNVTFWIFWRDGYQALGSLDANGDQLLEGEELSGLALWHDTNSNGISEPGEVKPVSAYGIDQLSCRSETIGPDLRHSLRGVRFKDGTTRTSYDWFAPMIAPAASK
;
A
#
# COMPACT_ATOMS: atom_id res chain seq x y z
N MET A 1 41.25 -52.30 14.07
CA MET A 1 40.25 -51.96 13.06
C MET A 1 38.87 -51.75 13.70
N ARG A 2 38.68 -50.80 14.60
CA ARG A 2 37.35 -50.48 15.21
C ARG A 2 37.11 -49.01 15.52
N TYR A 3 37.95 -48.09 14.99
CA TYR A 3 37.80 -46.65 15.20
C TYR A 3 37.64 -45.80 13.94
N ALA A 4 37.46 -46.43 12.77
CA ALA A 4 37.31 -45.71 11.50
C ALA A 4 35.84 -45.56 11.03
N LEU A 5 34.85 -46.05 11.79
CA LEU A 5 33.43 -46.03 11.38
C LEU A 5 32.58 -44.97 12.12
N LEU A 6 33.14 -44.23 13.10
CA LEU A 6 32.40 -43.18 13.83
C LEU A 6 32.64 -41.77 13.31
N ALA A 7 33.59 -41.58 12.41
CA ALA A 7 33.90 -40.27 11.85
C ALA A 7 33.09 -39.89 10.59
N LEU A 8 32.31 -40.84 10.04
CA LEU A 8 31.49 -40.63 8.83
C LEU A 8 30.01 -40.33 9.08
N LEU A 9 29.56 -40.39 10.34
CA LEU A 9 28.16 -40.13 10.70
C LEU A 9 27.91 -38.72 11.28
N THR A 10 28.96 -37.92 11.50
CA THR A 10 28.80 -36.56 12.03
C THR A 10 28.83 -35.46 10.94
N LEU A 11 29.00 -35.83 9.68
CA LEU A 11 29.01 -34.87 8.54
C LEU A 11 27.62 -34.68 7.88
N TRP A 12 26.56 -35.26 8.44
CA TRP A 12 25.22 -35.17 7.87
C TRP A 12 24.22 -34.39 8.69
N LEU A 13 24.67 -33.63 9.67
CA LEU A 13 23.80 -32.78 10.51
C LEU A 13 24.26 -31.32 10.58
N SER A 14 24.91 -30.81 9.53
CA SER A 14 24.84 -29.40 9.30
C SER A 14 23.42 -29.07 8.82
N PRO A 15 22.65 -28.23 9.50
CA PRO A 15 21.44 -27.68 8.91
C PRO A 15 21.92 -26.90 7.67
N GLN A 16 21.74 -27.50 6.50
CA GLN A 16 21.80 -26.73 5.28
C GLN A 16 20.73 -25.67 5.44
N CYS A 17 21.14 -24.44 5.74
CA CYS A 17 20.34 -23.28 5.42
C CYS A 17 20.13 -23.30 3.90
N ARG A 18 19.20 -24.11 3.43
CA ARG A 18 18.56 -23.85 2.16
C ARG A 18 17.87 -22.52 2.39
N ALA A 19 18.39 -21.47 1.78
CA ALA A 19 17.60 -20.30 1.49
C ALA A 19 16.40 -20.85 0.71
N LEU A 20 15.31 -21.07 1.41
CA LEU A 20 14.02 -21.35 0.79
C LEU A 20 13.65 -20.06 0.07
N TYR A 21 13.95 -20.03 -1.22
CA TYR A 21 13.24 -19.12 -2.13
C TYR A 21 11.79 -19.61 -2.10
N ALA A 22 10.99 -19.02 -1.22
CA ALA A 22 9.57 -19.19 -1.28
C ALA A 22 9.11 -18.54 -2.59
N HIS A 23 8.53 -19.32 -3.47
CA HIS A 23 7.86 -18.81 -4.67
C HIS A 23 6.66 -18.02 -4.17
N ILE A 24 6.69 -16.70 -4.31
CA ILE A 24 5.55 -15.88 -3.95
C ILE A 24 4.56 -15.98 -5.10
N ASP A 25 3.47 -16.70 -4.87
CA ASP A 25 2.35 -16.74 -5.79
C ASP A 25 1.77 -15.32 -5.92
N THR A 26 1.70 -14.81 -7.14
CA THR A 26 1.10 -13.52 -7.45
C THR A 26 -0.21 -13.71 -8.21
N GLU A 27 -1.25 -13.00 -7.82
CA GLU A 27 -2.41 -12.80 -8.68
C GLU A 27 -2.11 -11.70 -9.70
N LYS A 28 -2.77 -11.78 -10.84
CA LYS A 28 -2.53 -10.86 -11.94
C LYS A 28 -3.79 -10.03 -12.20
N VAL A 29 -3.62 -8.71 -12.22
CA VAL A 29 -4.68 -7.75 -12.50
C VAL A 29 -4.48 -7.20 -13.93
N PRO A 30 -5.53 -7.13 -14.76
CA PRO A 30 -5.41 -6.67 -16.15
C PRO A 30 -5.06 -5.18 -16.21
N ILE A 31 -3.81 -4.87 -16.56
CA ILE A 31 -3.30 -3.50 -16.70
C ILE A 31 -4.08 -2.74 -17.77
N GLU A 32 -4.32 -3.35 -18.93
CA GLU A 32 -4.95 -2.70 -20.07
C GLU A 32 -6.37 -2.22 -19.73
N ARG A 33 -7.14 -3.00 -18.97
CA ARG A 33 -8.46 -2.61 -18.52
C ARG A 33 -8.38 -1.36 -17.62
N ILE A 34 -7.47 -1.36 -16.66
CA ILE A 34 -7.28 -0.23 -15.74
C ILE A 34 -6.84 1.02 -16.52
N LEU A 35 -5.84 0.89 -17.40
CA LEU A 35 -5.36 2.00 -18.22
C LEU A 35 -6.47 2.58 -19.08
N ALA A 36 -7.22 1.74 -19.81
CA ALA A 36 -8.30 2.19 -20.68
C ALA A 36 -9.38 2.97 -19.92
N ASN A 37 -9.76 2.49 -18.73
CA ASN A 37 -10.75 3.15 -17.89
C ASN A 37 -10.23 4.48 -17.34
N LEU A 38 -8.99 4.53 -16.85
CA LEU A 38 -8.38 5.76 -16.34
C LEU A 38 -8.16 6.79 -17.47
N GLU A 39 -7.71 6.37 -18.66
CA GLU A 39 -7.56 7.24 -19.82
C GLU A 39 -8.91 7.81 -20.28
N SER A 40 -9.98 7.00 -20.22
CA SER A 40 -11.34 7.47 -20.55
C SER A 40 -11.84 8.51 -19.55
N LYS A 41 -11.60 8.30 -18.27
CA LYS A 41 -11.92 9.27 -17.21
C LYS A 41 -11.11 10.56 -17.36
N LEU A 42 -9.82 10.45 -17.68
CA LEU A 42 -8.96 11.62 -17.88
C LEU A 42 -9.43 12.50 -19.04
N LYS A 43 -9.98 11.91 -20.12
CA LYS A 43 -10.57 12.71 -21.22
C LYS A 43 -11.73 13.58 -20.76
N LEU A 44 -12.47 13.16 -19.74
CA LEU A 44 -13.58 13.94 -19.17
C LEU A 44 -13.10 14.94 -18.11
N GLN A 45 -11.97 14.67 -17.47
CA GLN A 45 -11.40 15.47 -16.39
C GLN A 45 -9.90 15.67 -16.61
N PRO A 46 -9.48 16.44 -17.64
CA PRO A 46 -8.08 16.54 -18.06
C PRO A 46 -7.17 17.20 -17.00
N ASP A 47 -7.74 18.01 -16.12
CA ASP A 47 -7.00 18.71 -15.07
C ASP A 47 -7.04 18.00 -13.71
N SER A 48 -7.40 16.69 -13.70
CA SER A 48 -7.40 15.88 -12.47
C SER A 48 -6.00 15.37 -12.17
N PHE A 49 -5.33 15.96 -11.16
CA PHE A 49 -4.02 15.47 -10.71
C PHE A 49 -4.10 14.03 -10.18
N ASP A 50 -5.22 13.63 -9.61
CA ASP A 50 -5.45 12.28 -9.10
C ASP A 50 -5.47 11.23 -10.23
N LEU A 51 -6.19 11.50 -11.32
CA LEU A 51 -6.17 10.62 -12.49
C LEU A 51 -4.79 10.56 -13.17
N HIS A 52 -4.08 11.69 -13.22
CA HIS A 52 -2.70 11.71 -13.68
C HIS A 52 -1.80 10.85 -12.78
N TYR A 53 -1.93 10.95 -11.46
CA TYR A 53 -1.19 10.10 -10.54
C TYR A 53 -1.47 8.60 -10.76
N GLN A 54 -2.75 8.22 -10.85
CA GLN A 54 -3.14 6.83 -11.05
C GLN A 54 -2.56 6.27 -12.35
N LEU A 55 -2.67 7.02 -13.46
CA LEU A 55 -2.06 6.66 -14.74
C LEU A 55 -0.54 6.55 -14.64
N ALA A 56 0.11 7.52 -14.00
CA ALA A 56 1.55 7.49 -13.80
C ALA A 56 1.97 6.21 -13.05
N ARG A 57 1.24 5.87 -12.01
CA ARG A 57 1.47 4.69 -11.19
C ARG A 57 1.36 3.40 -12.00
N VAL A 58 0.24 3.24 -12.73
CA VAL A 58 0.02 2.03 -13.55
C VAL A 58 1.06 1.94 -14.68
N HIS A 59 1.41 3.06 -15.34
CA HIS A 59 2.47 3.06 -16.34
C HIS A 59 3.85 2.74 -15.76
N ALA A 60 4.18 3.23 -14.56
CA ALA A 60 5.42 2.87 -13.87
C ALA A 60 5.47 1.37 -13.59
N MET A 61 4.38 0.80 -13.10
CA MET A 61 4.27 -0.64 -12.86
C MET A 61 4.39 -1.43 -14.17
N ALA A 62 3.72 -1.01 -15.24
CA ALA A 62 3.80 -1.64 -16.56
C ALA A 62 5.20 -1.56 -17.19
N ALA A 63 5.96 -0.48 -16.92
CA ALA A 63 7.32 -0.33 -17.44
C ALA A 63 8.28 -1.38 -16.89
N PHE A 64 8.02 -1.92 -15.71
CA PHE A 64 8.93 -2.83 -15.00
C PHE A 64 8.36 -4.24 -14.81
N SER A 65 7.06 -4.46 -15.07
CA SER A 65 6.51 -5.80 -15.16
C SER A 65 6.73 -6.36 -16.57
N GLU A 66 7.19 -7.59 -16.69
CA GLU A 66 7.25 -8.27 -17.99
C GLU A 66 5.87 -8.80 -18.44
N SER A 67 4.84 -8.51 -17.66
CA SER A 67 3.48 -9.01 -17.81
C SER A 67 2.54 -7.91 -18.28
N THR A 68 1.51 -8.28 -19.03
CA THR A 68 0.35 -7.43 -19.31
C THR A 68 -0.59 -7.27 -18.12
N GLU A 69 -0.25 -7.87 -16.99
CA GLU A 69 -1.02 -7.91 -15.75
C GLU A 69 -0.16 -7.43 -14.59
N LEU A 70 -0.74 -6.65 -13.68
CA LEU A 70 -0.08 -6.28 -12.44
C LEU A 70 -0.04 -7.48 -11.50
N PRO A 71 1.13 -7.87 -11.00
CA PRO A 71 1.23 -8.90 -9.99
C PRO A 71 0.71 -8.36 -8.65
N VAL A 72 -0.30 -9.01 -8.10
CA VAL A 72 -0.76 -8.78 -6.75
C VAL A 72 -0.22 -9.88 -5.85
N TYR A 73 0.40 -9.50 -4.78
CA TYR A 73 1.04 -10.38 -3.84
C TYR A 73 0.08 -11.37 -3.19
N LYS A 74 0.49 -12.64 -3.11
CA LYS A 74 -0.04 -13.57 -2.10
C LYS A 74 1.03 -13.77 -1.04
N SER A 75 0.70 -13.53 0.23
CA SER A 75 1.63 -13.85 1.30
C SER A 75 1.73 -15.37 1.45
N ASP A 76 2.94 -15.91 1.43
CA ASP A 76 3.17 -17.31 1.78
C ASP A 76 3.23 -17.45 3.30
N LYS A 77 2.45 -18.36 3.89
CA LYS A 77 2.47 -18.68 5.32
C LYS A 77 3.85 -19.11 5.83
N HIS A 78 4.76 -19.49 4.93
CA HIS A 78 6.12 -19.92 5.25
C HIS A 78 7.18 -18.82 5.09
N PHE A 79 6.79 -17.63 4.63
CA PHE A 79 7.72 -16.55 4.45
C PHE A 79 7.91 -15.78 5.77
N GLN A 80 8.91 -16.19 6.55
CA GLN A 80 9.35 -15.47 7.76
C GLN A 80 10.36 -14.35 7.47
N GLY A 81 10.59 -14.04 6.21
CA GLY A 81 11.47 -12.94 5.79
C GLY A 81 10.81 -11.59 5.96
N ARG A 82 11.59 -10.58 6.36
CA ARG A 82 11.13 -9.18 6.36
C ARG A 82 11.05 -8.68 4.92
N VAL A 83 9.93 -8.88 4.25
CA VAL A 83 9.60 -8.09 3.07
C VAL A 83 9.26 -6.71 3.57
N LYS A 84 10.09 -5.74 3.28
CA LYS A 84 9.76 -4.36 3.60
C LYS A 84 8.74 -3.87 2.60
N TYR A 85 7.73 -3.24 3.15
CA TYR A 85 6.78 -2.44 2.41
C TYR A 85 7.51 -1.39 1.59
N SER A 86 7.29 -1.34 0.29
CA SER A 86 7.78 -0.29 -0.59
C SER A 86 6.73 0.01 -1.65
N GLU A 87 6.66 1.26 -2.08
CA GLU A 87 5.72 1.66 -3.14
C GLU A 87 5.88 0.81 -4.42
N PHE A 88 7.08 0.31 -4.69
CA PHE A 88 7.42 -0.44 -5.89
C PHE A 88 7.91 -1.87 -5.63
N GLY A 89 7.66 -2.44 -4.45
CA GLY A 89 8.11 -3.79 -4.07
C GLY A 89 9.46 -3.81 -3.37
N GLY A 90 9.67 -4.79 -2.55
CA GLY A 90 10.71 -4.98 -1.53
C GLY A 90 12.10 -4.41 -1.76
N ASP A 91 12.64 -3.83 -0.71
CA ASP A 91 13.85 -3.01 -0.75
C ASP A 91 15.12 -3.68 -0.19
N ASN A 92 15.19 -4.94 0.04
CA ASN A 92 16.36 -5.57 0.67
C ASN A 92 17.10 -6.60 -0.18
N GLY A 93 17.03 -6.51 -1.51
CA GLY A 93 17.75 -7.46 -2.38
C GLY A 93 17.22 -8.90 -2.27
N THR A 94 16.14 -9.13 -1.55
CA THR A 94 15.34 -10.34 -1.71
C THR A 94 14.56 -10.16 -3.00
N PRO A 95 14.80 -11.02 -4.01
CA PRO A 95 13.97 -11.00 -5.20
C PRO A 95 12.56 -11.36 -4.76
N VAL A 96 11.69 -10.38 -4.73
CA VAL A 96 10.28 -10.63 -4.72
C VAL A 96 9.97 -11.07 -6.15
N GLU A 97 9.90 -12.37 -6.40
CA GLU A 97 9.44 -12.89 -7.68
C GLU A 97 8.00 -12.42 -7.84
N GLY A 98 7.80 -11.50 -8.79
CA GLY A 98 6.51 -10.84 -9.02
C GLY A 98 6.40 -9.42 -8.48
N GLY A 99 7.20 -9.02 -7.50
CA GLY A 99 7.48 -7.61 -7.22
C GLY A 99 8.37 -7.02 -8.31
N PHE A 100 8.38 -5.72 -8.46
CA PHE A 100 9.29 -5.06 -9.38
C PHE A 100 10.72 -5.39 -8.96
N ARG A 101 11.42 -6.24 -9.75
CA ARG A 101 12.83 -6.56 -9.47
C ARG A 101 13.65 -5.29 -9.48
N ASN A 102 14.00 -4.83 -8.31
CA ASN A 102 14.86 -3.66 -8.12
C ASN A 102 16.34 -3.92 -8.40
N ASP A 103 16.72 -5.16 -8.61
CA ASP A 103 18.11 -5.61 -8.69
C ASP A 103 18.75 -5.46 -10.09
N ARG A 104 18.01 -5.01 -11.09
CA ARG A 104 18.62 -4.65 -12.36
C ARG A 104 19.23 -3.26 -12.31
N THR A 105 20.34 -3.13 -11.59
CA THR A 105 21.27 -2.00 -11.71
C THR A 105 21.96 -1.96 -13.08
N GLY A 106 21.84 -3.01 -13.87
CA GLY A 106 22.16 -3.01 -15.28
C GLY A 106 21.13 -2.18 -16.01
N GLY A 107 21.50 -0.94 -16.40
CA GLY A 107 20.64 -0.09 -17.20
C GLY A 107 19.95 -0.91 -18.28
N LEU A 108 18.66 -0.72 -18.39
CA LEU A 108 17.78 -1.36 -19.34
C LEU A 108 18.25 -1.07 -20.78
N LYS A 109 19.37 -1.69 -21.14
CA LYS A 109 19.92 -1.64 -22.47
C LYS A 109 19.03 -2.47 -23.37
N GLY A 110 18.21 -1.82 -24.17
CA GLY A 110 17.73 -2.36 -25.42
C GLY A 110 16.27 -2.83 -25.48
N ARG A 111 15.41 -2.56 -24.51
CA ARG A 111 13.96 -2.71 -24.66
C ARG A 111 13.27 -1.36 -24.59
N ASP A 112 12.13 -1.24 -25.26
CA ASP A 112 11.33 -0.01 -25.34
C ASP A 112 10.61 0.29 -24.01
N ILE A 113 11.39 0.30 -22.92
CA ILE A 113 10.98 0.83 -21.61
C ILE A 113 10.57 2.28 -21.78
N GLY A 114 11.06 2.88 -22.85
CA GLY A 114 10.83 4.25 -23.25
C GLY A 114 9.38 4.66 -23.16
N LYS A 115 8.45 3.86 -23.64
CA LYS A 115 7.06 4.32 -23.75
C LYS A 115 6.36 4.41 -22.39
N ASN A 116 6.34 3.35 -21.61
CA ASN A 116 5.64 3.34 -20.32
C ASN A 116 6.36 4.20 -19.28
N LEU A 117 7.69 4.12 -19.17
CA LEU A 117 8.44 4.97 -18.27
C LEU A 117 8.30 6.45 -18.63
N SER A 118 8.35 6.79 -19.93
CA SER A 118 8.14 8.15 -20.41
C SER A 118 6.74 8.66 -20.10
N ARG A 119 5.70 7.83 -20.26
CA ARG A 119 4.32 8.18 -19.88
C ARG A 119 4.19 8.35 -18.36
N ALA A 120 4.80 7.46 -17.59
CA ALA A 120 4.83 7.60 -16.13
C ALA A 120 5.44 8.94 -15.70
N LEU A 121 6.62 9.28 -16.22
CA LEU A 121 7.28 10.56 -15.94
C LEU A 121 6.42 11.76 -16.36
N GLN A 122 5.79 11.70 -17.53
CA GLN A 122 4.89 12.74 -18.01
C GLN A 122 3.69 12.94 -17.07
N HIS A 123 3.02 11.87 -16.72
CA HIS A 123 1.84 11.92 -15.85
C HIS A 123 2.18 12.32 -14.41
N TYR A 124 3.31 11.86 -13.84
CA TYR A 124 3.78 12.33 -12.53
C TYR A 124 4.10 13.82 -12.56
N GLY A 125 4.80 14.29 -13.60
CA GLY A 125 5.11 15.71 -13.77
C GLY A 125 3.86 16.56 -13.86
N GLU A 126 2.86 16.12 -14.63
CA GLU A 126 1.59 16.81 -14.78
C GLU A 126 0.77 16.79 -13.49
N ALA A 127 0.73 15.67 -12.78
CA ALA A 127 0.09 15.60 -11.48
C ALA A 127 0.68 16.62 -10.50
N LEU A 128 2.02 16.71 -10.40
CA LEU A 128 2.69 17.71 -9.55
C LEU A 128 2.36 19.16 -9.97
N ARG A 129 2.37 19.43 -11.28
CA ARG A 129 2.01 20.77 -11.79
C ARG A 129 0.59 21.16 -11.38
N LEU A 130 -0.38 20.28 -11.63
CA LEU A 130 -1.78 20.49 -11.27
C LEU A 130 -1.99 20.64 -9.75
N MET A 131 -1.23 19.87 -8.95
CA MET A 131 -1.28 20.00 -7.49
C MET A 131 -0.78 21.36 -7.00
N HIS A 132 0.24 21.95 -7.63
CA HIS A 132 0.70 23.30 -7.29
C HIS A 132 -0.34 24.36 -7.62
N GLU A 133 -1.16 24.15 -8.63
CA GLU A 133 -2.21 25.07 -9.08
C GLU A 133 -3.55 24.84 -8.35
N SER A 134 -3.76 23.64 -7.78
CA SER A 134 -5.03 23.25 -7.15
C SER A 134 -5.32 24.04 -5.87
N ASN A 135 -6.59 24.35 -5.65
CA ASN A 135 -7.10 24.91 -4.41
C ASN A 135 -7.66 23.83 -3.45
N GLU A 136 -7.67 22.57 -3.87
CA GLU A 136 -8.16 21.45 -3.09
C GLU A 136 -7.08 20.94 -2.11
N MET A 137 -6.80 21.73 -1.07
CA MET A 137 -5.65 21.53 -0.17
C MET A 137 -5.63 20.15 0.51
N ASP A 138 -6.78 19.62 0.88
CA ASP A 138 -6.87 18.31 1.53
C ASP A 138 -6.49 17.19 0.56
N GLN A 139 -6.95 17.24 -0.68
CA GLN A 139 -6.57 16.26 -1.70
C GLN A 139 -5.08 16.36 -2.06
N VAL A 140 -4.55 17.59 -2.20
CA VAL A 140 -3.11 17.79 -2.42
C VAL A 140 -2.29 17.22 -1.28
N ARG A 141 -2.70 17.42 -0.02
CA ARG A 141 -2.01 16.90 1.16
C ARG A 141 -1.91 15.37 1.15
N TRP A 142 -2.94 14.69 0.66
CA TRP A 142 -2.94 13.24 0.53
C TRP A 142 -2.02 12.74 -0.58
N HIS A 143 -2.02 13.40 -1.74
CA HIS A 143 -1.36 12.89 -2.95
C HIS A 143 0.09 13.34 -3.11
N VAL A 144 0.54 14.40 -2.41
CA VAL A 144 1.89 14.95 -2.63
C VAL A 144 2.99 13.92 -2.38
N LYS A 145 2.86 13.10 -1.34
CA LYS A 145 3.85 12.08 -0.98
C LYS A 145 3.96 10.99 -2.04
N PRO A 146 2.88 10.24 -2.36
CA PRO A 146 2.96 9.17 -3.35
C PRO A 146 3.30 9.68 -4.76
N VAL A 147 2.84 10.86 -5.15
CA VAL A 147 3.17 11.47 -6.44
C VAL A 147 4.66 11.77 -6.52
N GLN A 148 5.22 12.46 -5.53
CA GLN A 148 6.65 12.80 -5.52
C GLN A 148 7.54 11.56 -5.41
N LEU A 149 7.16 10.59 -4.58
CA LEU A 149 7.91 9.34 -4.41
C LEU A 149 7.96 8.52 -5.70
N GLY A 150 6.81 8.34 -6.34
CA GLY A 150 6.72 7.64 -7.61
C GLY A 150 7.48 8.35 -8.72
N TYR A 151 7.41 9.68 -8.76
CA TYR A 151 8.18 10.47 -9.71
C TYR A 151 9.70 10.34 -9.50
N ALA A 152 10.15 10.46 -8.25
CA ALA A 152 11.55 10.29 -7.89
C ALA A 152 12.07 8.91 -8.29
N TRP A 153 11.28 7.86 -8.05
CA TRP A 153 11.62 6.51 -8.45
C TRP A 153 11.72 6.36 -9.98
N CYS A 154 10.79 6.92 -10.74
CA CYS A 154 10.85 6.92 -12.20
C CYS A 154 12.08 7.69 -12.73
N LEU A 155 12.44 8.83 -12.10
CA LEU A 155 13.65 9.59 -12.42
C LEU A 155 14.92 8.75 -12.16
N GLU A 156 14.98 8.04 -11.03
CA GLU A 156 16.10 7.12 -10.72
C GLU A 156 16.23 6.04 -11.79
N LYS A 157 15.13 5.42 -12.19
CA LYS A 157 15.11 4.39 -13.23
C LYS A 157 15.45 4.92 -14.62
N ALA A 158 15.17 6.19 -14.87
CA ALA A 158 15.60 6.90 -16.08
C ALA A 158 17.10 7.31 -16.04
N GLY A 159 17.81 7.04 -14.94
CA GLY A 159 19.21 7.40 -14.76
C GLY A 159 19.45 8.81 -14.24
N LEU A 160 18.40 9.56 -13.93
CA LEU A 160 18.46 10.95 -13.44
C LEU A 160 18.63 11.00 -11.91
N ARG A 161 19.69 10.32 -11.39
CA ARG A 161 19.89 10.08 -9.95
C ARG A 161 19.92 11.33 -9.09
N THR A 162 20.56 12.41 -9.56
CA THR A 162 20.63 13.67 -8.79
C THR A 162 19.25 14.28 -8.58
N GLN A 163 18.42 14.29 -9.62
CA GLN A 163 17.06 14.80 -9.55
C GLN A 163 16.19 13.89 -8.67
N ALA A 164 16.34 12.57 -8.82
CA ALA A 164 15.67 11.59 -7.98
C ALA A 164 15.99 11.79 -6.49
N LEU A 165 17.27 11.91 -6.14
CA LEU A 165 17.72 12.10 -4.77
C LEU A 165 17.16 13.39 -4.15
N GLU A 166 17.18 14.49 -4.90
CA GLU A 166 16.59 15.74 -4.42
C GLU A 166 15.10 15.60 -4.15
N LEU A 167 14.36 14.94 -5.05
CA LEU A 167 12.93 14.73 -4.87
C LEU A 167 12.63 13.74 -3.73
N TYR A 168 13.45 12.70 -3.52
CA TYR A 168 13.34 11.82 -2.35
C TYR A 168 13.54 12.59 -1.04
N ARG A 169 14.51 13.52 -0.97
CA ARG A 169 14.72 14.38 0.22
C ARG A 169 13.48 15.22 0.52
N GLN A 170 12.93 15.89 -0.49
CA GLN A 170 11.72 16.70 -0.33
C GLN A 170 10.54 15.83 0.13
N THR A 171 10.35 14.68 -0.51
CA THR A 171 9.28 13.74 -0.15
C THR A 171 9.45 13.22 1.27
N PHE A 172 10.66 12.87 1.68
CA PHE A 172 10.94 12.45 3.05
C PHE A 172 10.58 13.52 4.07
N CYS A 173 10.96 14.77 3.83
CA CYS A 173 10.62 15.87 4.75
C CYS A 173 9.10 16.07 4.86
N ILE A 174 8.37 16.04 3.75
CA ILE A 174 6.91 16.14 3.75
C ILE A 174 6.29 14.95 4.48
N ALA A 175 6.77 13.73 4.18
CA ALA A 175 6.29 12.51 4.80
C ALA A 175 6.53 12.53 6.31
N TRP A 176 7.72 12.92 6.75
CA TRP A 176 8.04 13.06 8.16
C TRP A 176 7.09 14.04 8.87
N GLN A 177 6.89 15.23 8.31
CA GLN A 177 5.99 16.23 8.88
C GLN A 177 4.55 15.73 8.96
N THR A 178 4.05 15.08 7.91
CA THR A 178 2.67 14.58 7.90
C THR A 178 2.46 13.35 8.77
N GLU A 179 3.39 12.41 8.74
CA GLU A 179 3.26 11.10 9.39
C GLU A 179 3.64 11.16 10.86
N ILE A 180 4.65 11.95 11.21
CA ILE A 180 5.23 11.99 12.55
C ILE A 180 4.83 13.25 13.32
N GLU A 181 4.98 14.43 12.72
CA GLU A 181 4.72 15.71 13.38
C GLU A 181 3.22 16.08 13.32
N GLY A 182 2.51 15.56 12.33
CA GLY A 182 1.08 15.79 12.15
C GLY A 182 0.74 17.14 11.52
N GLU A 183 1.74 17.88 11.08
CA GLU A 183 1.61 19.19 10.45
C GLU A 183 2.46 19.23 9.17
N PHE A 184 1.86 19.67 8.09
CA PHE A 184 2.54 19.93 6.83
C PHE A 184 2.12 21.30 6.30
N ASP A 185 3.10 22.18 6.14
CA ASP A 185 2.89 23.51 5.58
C ASP A 185 2.79 23.43 4.05
N ILE A 186 1.58 23.12 3.57
CA ILE A 186 1.26 23.00 2.16
C ILE A 186 1.43 24.33 1.41
N GLU A 187 1.16 25.47 2.06
CA GLU A 187 1.31 26.80 1.45
C GLU A 187 2.78 27.11 1.18
N ARG A 188 3.66 26.76 2.12
CA ARG A 188 5.11 26.87 1.92
C ARG A 188 5.57 25.96 0.77
N TRP A 189 5.08 24.73 0.71
CA TRP A 189 5.41 23.81 -0.36
C TRP A 189 4.96 24.34 -1.73
N LYS A 190 3.73 24.83 -1.86
CA LYS A 190 3.20 25.42 -3.10
C LYS A 190 4.01 26.62 -3.58
N LYS A 191 4.58 27.39 -2.67
CA LYS A 191 5.47 28.53 -2.98
C LYS A 191 6.90 28.09 -3.31
N GLY A 192 7.17 26.81 -3.46
CA GLY A 192 8.50 26.26 -3.74
C GLY A 192 9.45 26.30 -2.52
N GLY A 193 8.91 26.44 -1.32
CA GLY A 193 9.69 26.41 -0.08
C GLY A 193 10.30 25.02 0.13
N ARG A 194 11.62 24.94 0.20
CA ARG A 194 12.34 23.69 0.45
C ARG A 194 12.34 23.37 1.93
N LEU A 195 12.18 22.09 2.23
CA LEU A 195 12.39 21.51 3.54
C LEU A 195 13.78 20.84 3.53
N GLU A 196 14.55 21.02 4.59
CA GLU A 196 15.87 20.44 4.68
C GLU A 196 15.94 19.38 5.78
N LEU A 197 16.64 18.27 5.53
CA LEU A 197 16.81 17.17 6.49
C LEU A 197 17.30 17.64 7.86
N LYS A 198 18.21 18.64 7.87
CA LYS A 198 18.71 19.23 9.12
C LYS A 198 17.64 19.90 9.96
N ASP A 199 16.52 20.31 9.38
CA ASP A 199 15.43 20.97 10.10
C ASP A 199 14.60 19.95 10.88
N LEU A 200 14.60 18.68 10.46
CA LEU A 200 13.92 17.57 11.14
C LEU A 200 14.63 17.06 12.40
N THR A 201 15.89 17.43 12.58
CA THR A 201 16.70 17.01 13.74
C THR A 201 16.64 17.98 14.92
N LYS A 202 16.05 19.16 14.72
CA LYS A 202 16.19 20.28 15.66
C LYS A 202 15.28 20.22 16.86
N ASP A 203 14.25 19.39 16.85
CA ASP A 203 13.31 19.37 17.96
C ASP A 203 12.73 17.98 18.22
N ASP A 204 13.39 17.25 19.10
CA ASP A 204 12.83 15.99 19.64
C ASP A 204 11.69 16.23 20.64
N GLY A 205 11.23 17.48 20.81
CA GLY A 205 10.15 17.82 21.75
C GLY A 205 10.43 17.34 23.18
N MET A 206 11.70 17.12 23.54
CA MET A 206 12.12 16.92 24.90
C MET A 206 12.09 18.28 25.60
N THR A 207 10.91 18.68 26.04
CA THR A 207 10.84 19.74 27.01
C THR A 207 11.52 19.25 28.29
N SER A 208 12.27 20.15 28.91
CA SER A 208 13.07 19.95 30.11
C SER A 208 12.34 19.36 31.34
N ASN A 209 11.09 19.03 31.23
CA ASN A 209 10.22 18.55 32.31
C ASN A 209 9.80 17.07 32.22
N GLY A 210 10.42 16.26 31.37
CA GLY A 210 10.28 14.77 31.42
C GLY A 210 8.87 14.20 31.22
N GLN A 211 7.84 15.02 31.11
CA GLN A 211 6.45 14.61 30.86
C GLN A 211 6.04 15.07 29.46
N THR A 212 6.27 14.22 28.53
CA THR A 212 6.29 14.62 27.16
C THR A 212 5.03 14.22 26.43
N ASN A 213 4.76 15.01 25.43
CA ASN A 213 4.00 14.66 24.24
C ASN A 213 4.41 13.31 23.60
N GLN A 214 5.49 12.66 24.05
CA GLN A 214 5.90 11.33 23.61
C GLN A 214 4.82 10.26 23.84
N ALA A 215 4.15 10.24 25.00
CA ALA A 215 3.08 9.27 25.26
C ALA A 215 1.90 9.44 24.31
N ARG A 216 1.58 10.66 23.88
CA ARG A 216 0.54 10.93 22.87
C ARG A 216 1.01 10.63 21.45
N ARG A 217 2.30 10.83 21.14
CA ARG A 217 2.88 10.55 19.82
C ARG A 217 3.09 9.06 19.56
N HIS A 218 3.40 8.26 20.59
CA HIS A 218 3.55 6.80 20.46
C HIS A 218 2.25 6.04 20.23
N HIS A 219 1.09 6.65 20.49
CA HIS A 219 -0.22 6.04 20.29
C HIS A 219 -0.97 6.61 19.07
N ARG A 220 -0.39 7.60 18.37
CA ARG A 220 -0.99 8.03 17.10
C ARG A 220 -0.59 7.02 16.04
N PRO A 221 -1.54 6.25 15.49
CA PRO A 221 -1.24 5.36 14.37
C PRO A 221 -0.70 6.22 13.24
N LEU A 222 0.31 5.70 12.53
CA LEU A 222 0.71 6.27 11.26
C LEU A 222 -0.52 6.23 10.37
N GLY A 223 -1.10 7.38 10.06
CA GLY A 223 -2.27 7.46 9.19
C GLY A 223 -1.97 6.74 7.88
N ASP A 224 -2.94 6.08 7.31
CA ASP A 224 -2.93 5.42 6.01
C ASP A 224 -2.17 4.08 5.91
N GLY A 225 -1.52 3.59 6.95
CA GLY A 225 -0.74 2.34 6.92
C GLY A 225 0.48 2.37 5.99
N ILE A 226 0.60 3.34 5.11
CA ILE A 226 1.71 3.56 4.19
C ILE A 226 2.68 4.53 4.84
N VAL A 227 3.92 4.11 5.02
CA VAL A 227 4.97 4.92 5.65
C VAL A 227 5.95 5.40 4.58
N PHE A 228 5.58 6.48 3.89
CA PHE A 228 6.39 7.07 2.83
C PHE A 228 7.75 7.54 3.33
N SER A 229 7.85 7.99 4.58
CA SER A 229 9.14 8.35 5.18
C SER A 229 10.08 7.15 5.28
N GLU A 230 9.61 5.96 5.65
CA GLU A 230 10.44 4.73 5.68
C GLU A 230 10.90 4.34 4.28
N GLU A 231 10.02 4.43 3.30
CA GLU A 231 10.32 4.10 1.93
C GLU A 231 11.33 5.06 1.30
N CYS A 232 11.17 6.38 1.51
CA CYS A 232 12.14 7.38 1.08
C CYS A 232 13.53 7.11 1.65
N ILE A 233 13.62 6.76 2.95
CA ILE A 233 14.89 6.39 3.60
C ILE A 233 15.54 5.23 2.86
N GLY A 234 14.78 4.19 2.53
CA GLY A 234 15.28 3.03 1.80
C GLY A 234 15.90 3.40 0.46
N TYR A 235 15.19 4.22 -0.33
CA TYR A 235 15.70 4.68 -1.63
C TYR A 235 16.92 5.60 -1.51
N MET A 236 16.90 6.56 -0.60
CA MET A 236 18.05 7.45 -0.38
C MET A 236 19.29 6.68 0.06
N LEU A 237 19.19 5.76 1.03
CA LEU A 237 20.30 4.94 1.49
C LEU A 237 20.92 4.06 0.38
N ARG A 238 20.15 3.72 -0.65
CA ARG A 238 20.64 2.96 -1.81
C ARG A 238 21.44 3.82 -2.78
N ILE A 239 21.09 5.11 -2.92
CA ILE A 239 21.72 6.04 -3.86
C ILE A 239 22.94 6.72 -3.26
N LEU A 240 22.92 7.02 -1.96
CA LEU A 240 23.94 7.76 -1.25
C LEU A 240 25.27 6.99 -1.17
N ASP A 241 26.37 7.72 -1.34
CA ASP A 241 27.72 7.20 -1.19
C ASP A 241 28.11 7.14 0.29
N LYS A 242 28.46 5.95 0.78
CA LYS A 242 28.77 5.70 2.20
C LYS A 242 29.91 6.57 2.76
N HIS A 243 30.82 7.00 1.93
CA HIS A 243 31.97 7.78 2.35
C HIS A 243 31.74 9.30 2.26
N LYS A 244 31.06 9.74 1.20
CA LYS A 244 30.79 11.16 0.95
C LYS A 244 29.60 11.69 1.75
N ASP A 245 28.57 10.85 1.92
CA ASP A 245 27.26 11.23 2.45
C ASP A 245 27.04 10.67 3.87
N SER A 246 28.11 10.37 4.60
CA SER A 246 28.05 9.69 5.91
C SER A 246 27.18 10.41 6.95
N SER A 247 27.17 11.73 6.95
CA SER A 247 26.33 12.53 7.86
C SER A 247 24.84 12.36 7.55
N GLU A 248 24.47 12.44 6.28
CA GLU A 248 23.07 12.25 5.83
C GLU A 248 22.60 10.83 6.11
N ILE A 249 23.45 9.84 5.85
CA ILE A 249 23.19 8.43 6.14
C ILE A 249 22.96 8.23 7.65
N GLY A 250 23.72 8.92 8.50
CA GLY A 250 23.52 8.90 9.96
C GLY A 250 22.14 9.41 10.37
N ILE A 251 21.71 10.54 9.82
CA ILE A 251 20.38 11.12 10.05
C ILE A 251 19.27 10.15 9.59
N LEU A 252 19.38 9.59 8.40
CA LEU A 252 18.39 8.67 7.85
C LEU A 252 18.26 7.39 8.69
N ASN A 253 19.37 6.81 9.15
CA ASN A 253 19.36 5.64 10.01
C ASN A 253 18.72 5.91 11.39
N TYR A 254 18.95 7.10 11.96
CA TYR A 254 18.28 7.52 13.18
C TYR A 254 16.75 7.56 13.00
N HIS A 255 16.27 8.22 11.96
CA HIS A 255 14.84 8.27 11.66
C HIS A 255 14.24 6.90 11.35
N LYS A 256 14.99 6.03 10.67
CA LYS A 256 14.58 4.65 10.39
C LYS A 256 14.32 3.85 11.68
N GLY A 257 15.19 4.00 12.67
CA GLY A 257 15.00 3.37 13.98
C GLY A 257 13.71 3.83 14.68
N ARG A 258 13.39 5.13 14.58
CA ARG A 258 12.15 5.69 15.16
C ARG A 258 10.89 5.13 14.48
N LEU A 259 10.88 5.04 13.15
CA LEU A 259 9.74 4.52 12.39
C LEU A 259 9.43 3.05 12.70
N ALA A 260 10.46 2.26 12.96
CA ALA A 260 10.31 0.82 13.25
C ALA A 260 9.48 0.55 14.52
N ALA A 261 9.35 1.53 15.41
CA ALA A 261 8.61 1.42 16.67
C ALA A 261 7.14 1.89 16.57
N MET A 262 6.70 2.36 15.40
CA MET A 262 5.34 2.95 15.24
C MET A 262 4.32 1.95 14.69
N SER A 263 3.04 2.14 15.03
CA SER A 263 1.91 1.32 14.56
C SER A 263 1.28 1.88 13.27
N ARG A 264 0.57 1.03 12.49
CA ARG A 264 0.01 1.34 11.16
C ARG A 264 -1.50 1.10 11.11
N MET A 265 -2.20 1.70 10.15
CA MET A 265 -3.65 1.50 9.91
C MET A 265 -3.93 1.31 8.41
N ILE A 266 -4.85 0.41 8.07
CA ILE A 266 -5.26 0.08 6.69
C ILE A 266 -6.79 0.14 6.60
N THR A 267 -7.32 0.48 5.43
CA THR A 267 -8.74 0.80 5.21
C THR A 267 -9.44 -0.14 4.21
N PRO A 268 -9.71 -1.41 4.55
CA PRO A 268 -10.46 -2.29 3.66
C PRO A 268 -11.97 -2.06 3.72
N ILE A 269 -12.65 -2.24 2.57
CA ILE A 269 -14.11 -2.22 2.50
C ILE A 269 -14.69 -3.49 3.11
N LEU A 270 -15.61 -3.32 4.05
CA LEU A 270 -16.46 -4.39 4.57
C LEU A 270 -17.92 -4.22 4.15
N ILE A 271 -18.60 -5.34 3.97
CA ILE A 271 -20.02 -5.42 3.63
C ILE A 271 -20.76 -6.18 4.74
N PRO A 272 -21.77 -5.58 5.38
CA PRO A 272 -22.61 -6.27 6.34
C PRO A 272 -23.39 -7.41 5.67
N LEU A 273 -23.47 -8.58 6.30
CA LEU A 273 -24.25 -9.71 5.79
C LEU A 273 -25.72 -9.68 6.25
N SER A 274 -26.03 -8.83 7.23
CA SER A 274 -27.38 -8.57 7.72
C SER A 274 -27.51 -7.12 8.16
N ASP A 275 -28.71 -6.66 8.48
CA ASP A 275 -28.91 -5.36 9.11
C ASP A 275 -28.34 -5.37 10.52
N ALA A 276 -27.25 -4.62 10.72
CA ALA A 276 -26.53 -4.54 11.98
C ALA A 276 -25.84 -3.17 12.12
N SER A 277 -25.68 -2.72 13.36
CA SER A 277 -24.91 -1.50 13.62
C SER A 277 -23.41 -1.74 13.35
N PHE A 278 -22.71 -0.71 12.88
CA PHE A 278 -21.30 -0.80 12.52
C PHE A 278 -20.43 -1.38 13.65
N GLU A 279 -20.66 -1.00 14.90
CA GLU A 279 -19.92 -1.46 16.06
C GLU A 279 -20.00 -2.98 16.28
N THR A 280 -21.06 -3.62 15.76
CA THR A 280 -21.21 -5.08 15.85
C THR A 280 -20.55 -5.83 14.69
N LEU A 281 -20.14 -5.11 13.65
CA LEU A 281 -19.51 -5.67 12.45
C LEU A 281 -17.98 -5.84 12.62
N VAL A 282 -17.40 -5.14 13.59
CA VAL A 282 -15.95 -5.08 13.79
C VAL A 282 -15.57 -5.35 15.24
N ASP A 283 -14.41 -5.97 15.42
CA ASP A 283 -13.73 -6.10 16.70
C ASP A 283 -12.36 -5.40 16.57
N ARG A 284 -12.22 -4.25 17.23
CA ARG A 284 -11.01 -3.43 17.17
C ARG A 284 -9.81 -4.09 17.86
N ASP A 285 -10.07 -5.01 18.77
CA ASP A 285 -9.07 -5.69 19.60
C ASP A 285 -8.87 -7.17 19.22
N ALA A 286 -9.44 -7.62 18.12
CA ALA A 286 -9.42 -9.02 17.68
C ALA A 286 -8.01 -9.64 17.60
N GLY A 287 -7.02 -8.85 17.20
CA GLY A 287 -5.63 -9.31 17.12
C GLY A 287 -5.40 -10.40 16.08
N VAL A 288 -6.15 -10.38 14.99
CA VAL A 288 -6.05 -11.36 13.92
C VAL A 288 -4.76 -11.18 13.14
N ALA A 289 -4.05 -12.27 12.92
CA ALA A 289 -2.78 -12.28 12.21
C ALA A 289 -2.99 -12.34 10.69
N PHE A 290 -2.68 -11.26 9.98
CA PHE A 290 -2.85 -11.15 8.53
C PHE A 290 -1.87 -10.14 7.92
N ASP A 291 -1.56 -10.27 6.63
CA ASP A 291 -0.80 -9.30 5.84
C ASP A 291 -1.73 -8.23 5.28
N LEU A 292 -2.33 -7.42 6.17
CA LEU A 292 -3.34 -6.45 5.76
C LEU A 292 -2.72 -5.25 5.03
N ASP A 293 -1.50 -4.89 5.38
CA ASP A 293 -0.77 -3.76 4.77
C ASP A 293 -0.01 -4.12 3.48
N GLY A 294 -0.12 -5.36 3.01
CA GLY A 294 0.56 -5.82 1.81
C GLY A 294 2.08 -5.89 1.92
N SER A 295 2.63 -5.80 3.13
CA SER A 295 4.08 -5.82 3.36
C SER A 295 4.71 -7.22 3.27
N GLY A 296 3.90 -8.26 3.11
CA GLY A 296 4.32 -9.66 3.21
C GLY A 296 4.53 -10.11 4.66
N LEU A 297 4.22 -9.27 5.65
CA LEU A 297 4.35 -9.60 7.07
C LEU A 297 2.98 -9.77 7.70
N SER A 298 2.73 -10.92 8.27
CA SER A 298 1.55 -11.14 9.10
C SER A 298 1.69 -10.35 10.40
N ARG A 299 0.83 -9.33 10.58
CA ARG A 299 0.74 -8.50 11.77
C ARG A 299 -0.61 -8.71 12.44
N ARG A 300 -0.78 -8.23 13.67
CA ARG A 300 -2.04 -8.33 14.39
C ARG A 300 -2.91 -7.10 14.13
N TRP A 301 -4.18 -7.33 13.74
CA TRP A 301 -5.11 -6.28 13.36
C TRP A 301 -6.44 -6.42 14.11
N GLY A 302 -7.14 -5.30 14.28
CA GLY A 302 -8.59 -5.34 14.45
C GLY A 302 -9.22 -6.04 13.25
N TRP A 303 -10.37 -6.71 13.43
CA TRP A 303 -10.94 -7.56 12.40
C TRP A 303 -12.45 -7.47 12.31
N ILE A 304 -13.02 -7.99 11.24
CA ILE A 304 -14.47 -8.12 11.14
C ILE A 304 -15.00 -9.27 12.02
N THR A 305 -16.23 -9.12 12.47
CA THR A 305 -16.97 -10.21 13.08
C THR A 305 -17.66 -11.05 11.99
N PRO A 306 -18.16 -12.26 12.29
CA PRO A 306 -18.92 -13.08 11.33
C PRO A 306 -20.19 -12.44 10.78
N LYS A 307 -20.56 -11.23 11.20
CA LYS A 307 -21.70 -10.46 10.67
C LYS A 307 -21.37 -9.65 9.43
N ALA A 308 -20.09 -9.60 9.04
CA ALA A 308 -19.59 -8.87 7.87
C ALA A 308 -18.69 -9.76 7.01
N ALA A 309 -18.42 -9.29 5.80
CA ALA A 309 -17.46 -9.88 4.89
C ALA A 309 -16.58 -8.79 4.30
N TRP A 310 -15.33 -9.11 4.00
CA TRP A 310 -14.43 -8.24 3.26
C TRP A 310 -14.75 -8.26 1.76
N LEU A 311 -14.77 -7.09 1.12
CA LEU A 311 -14.84 -7.01 -0.34
C LEU A 311 -13.43 -7.25 -0.90
N VAL A 312 -13.30 -8.27 -1.74
CA VAL A 312 -12.01 -8.76 -2.25
C VAL A 312 -12.03 -8.96 -3.75
N PHE A 313 -10.85 -9.01 -4.35
CA PHE A 313 -10.65 -9.38 -5.74
C PHE A 313 -10.09 -10.80 -5.84
N ASP A 314 -10.86 -11.71 -6.41
CA ASP A 314 -10.50 -13.12 -6.64
C ASP A 314 -10.95 -13.55 -8.05
N ALA A 315 -10.34 -12.95 -9.08
CA ALA A 315 -10.72 -13.16 -10.49
C ALA A 315 -10.59 -14.61 -10.97
N LYS A 316 -9.82 -15.43 -10.25
CA LYS A 316 -9.62 -16.86 -10.58
C LYS A 316 -10.48 -17.79 -9.75
N GLU A 317 -11.34 -17.24 -8.91
CA GLU A 317 -12.14 -18.02 -7.96
C GLU A 317 -11.30 -19.03 -7.16
N SER A 318 -10.09 -18.58 -6.79
CA SER A 318 -9.14 -19.40 -6.05
C SER A 318 -9.57 -19.70 -4.62
N GLY A 319 -10.44 -18.85 -4.08
CA GLY A 319 -10.86 -18.88 -2.68
C GLY A 319 -9.74 -18.54 -1.70
N GLN A 320 -8.61 -18.01 -2.20
CA GLN A 320 -7.43 -17.73 -1.39
C GLN A 320 -7.18 -16.22 -1.30
N ILE A 321 -7.42 -15.66 -0.14
CA ILE A 321 -7.10 -14.26 0.20
C ILE A 321 -5.98 -14.28 1.23
N THR A 322 -4.82 -13.75 0.88
CA THR A 322 -3.61 -13.85 1.69
C THR A 322 -2.96 -12.51 1.99
N SER A 323 -3.44 -11.43 1.35
CA SER A 323 -2.91 -10.07 1.53
C SER A 323 -3.98 -9.01 1.36
N GLY A 324 -3.81 -7.88 2.04
CA GLY A 324 -4.64 -6.69 1.85
C GLY A 324 -4.58 -6.11 0.43
N LEU A 325 -3.60 -6.50 -0.38
CA LEU A 325 -3.53 -6.12 -1.80
C LEU A 325 -4.70 -6.68 -2.63
N GLN A 326 -5.34 -7.75 -2.15
CA GLN A 326 -6.53 -8.36 -2.75
C GLN A 326 -7.84 -7.78 -2.17
N MET A 327 -7.75 -6.95 -1.13
CA MET A 327 -8.90 -6.32 -0.48
C MET A 327 -9.10 -4.91 -1.02
N PHE A 328 -10.36 -4.46 -1.19
CA PHE A 328 -10.61 -3.10 -1.65
C PHE A 328 -10.41 -2.09 -0.53
N GLY A 329 -9.27 -1.44 -0.56
CA GLY A 329 -8.79 -0.47 0.42
C GLY A 329 -7.72 0.45 -0.17
N ASN A 330 -7.01 1.16 0.66
CA ASN A 330 -5.97 2.11 0.23
C ASN A 330 -4.73 1.45 -0.42
N VAL A 331 -4.51 0.14 -0.26
CA VAL A 331 -3.36 -0.58 -0.84
C VAL A 331 -3.75 -1.54 -1.99
N THR A 332 -4.99 -1.55 -2.41
CA THR A 332 -5.51 -2.46 -3.45
C THR A 332 -4.64 -2.42 -4.70
N PHE A 333 -4.31 -3.59 -5.24
CA PHE A 333 -3.52 -3.75 -6.46
C PHE A 333 -2.15 -3.09 -6.41
N TRP A 334 -1.63 -2.81 -5.20
CA TRP A 334 -0.38 -2.06 -5.02
C TRP A 334 -0.41 -0.65 -5.64
N ILE A 335 -1.62 -0.14 -5.88
CA ILE A 335 -1.88 1.24 -6.28
C ILE A 335 -2.38 1.95 -5.03
N PHE A 336 -1.73 3.02 -4.61
CA PHE A 336 -2.06 3.71 -3.37
C PHE A 336 -3.24 4.65 -3.59
N TRP A 337 -4.40 4.13 -3.26
CA TRP A 337 -5.67 4.82 -3.36
C TRP A 337 -5.92 5.68 -2.13
N ARG A 338 -6.70 6.72 -2.26
CA ARG A 338 -7.15 7.52 -1.12
C ARG A 338 -8.04 6.69 -0.18
N ASP A 339 -8.87 5.82 -0.74
CA ASP A 339 -9.81 4.97 -0.03
C ASP A 339 -10.19 3.74 -0.89
N GLY A 340 -10.88 2.79 -0.30
CA GLY A 340 -11.31 1.57 -0.99
C GLY A 340 -12.34 1.81 -2.08
N TYR A 341 -13.16 2.86 -1.99
CA TYR A 341 -14.14 3.19 -3.04
C TYR A 341 -13.47 3.75 -4.29
N GLN A 342 -12.37 4.48 -4.13
CA GLN A 342 -11.56 4.90 -5.27
C GLN A 342 -10.91 3.69 -5.96
N ALA A 343 -10.41 2.73 -5.18
CA ALA A 343 -9.90 1.47 -5.71
C ALA A 343 -10.99 0.70 -6.46
N LEU A 344 -12.18 0.58 -5.89
CA LEU A 344 -13.34 -0.07 -6.50
C LEU A 344 -13.72 0.63 -7.82
N GLY A 345 -13.74 1.95 -7.83
CA GLY A 345 -14.04 2.78 -8.99
C GLY A 345 -13.03 2.64 -10.15
N SER A 346 -11.86 2.03 -9.94
CA SER A 346 -10.94 1.71 -11.04
C SER A 346 -11.46 0.60 -11.96
N LEU A 347 -12.44 -0.17 -11.50
CA LEU A 347 -13.12 -1.21 -12.27
C LEU A 347 -14.38 -0.73 -12.97
N ASP A 348 -14.85 0.47 -12.68
CA ASP A 348 -16.00 1.12 -13.29
C ASP A 348 -15.66 1.55 -14.74
N ALA A 349 -16.15 0.80 -15.70
CA ALA A 349 -15.81 0.95 -17.12
C ALA A 349 -16.61 2.04 -17.82
N ASN A 350 -17.86 2.28 -17.39
CA ASN A 350 -18.76 3.25 -17.99
C ASN A 350 -18.72 4.63 -17.32
N GLY A 351 -18.09 4.73 -16.12
CA GLY A 351 -17.87 5.97 -15.40
C GLY A 351 -19.10 6.49 -14.63
N ASP A 352 -20.11 5.65 -14.39
CA ASP A 352 -21.33 6.06 -13.71
C ASP A 352 -21.24 5.97 -12.17
N GLN A 353 -20.08 5.50 -11.66
CA GLN A 353 -19.78 5.29 -10.24
C GLN A 353 -20.54 4.13 -9.61
N LEU A 354 -20.96 3.19 -10.43
CA LEU A 354 -21.57 1.93 -10.04
C LEU A 354 -20.82 0.79 -10.74
N LEU A 355 -20.76 -0.37 -10.13
CA LEU A 355 -20.31 -1.59 -10.77
C LEU A 355 -21.49 -2.53 -10.94
N GLU A 356 -21.80 -2.91 -12.18
CA GLU A 356 -22.89 -3.81 -12.55
C GLU A 356 -22.43 -4.81 -13.62
N GLY A 357 -23.16 -5.91 -13.77
CA GLY A 357 -22.94 -6.87 -14.83
C GLY A 357 -21.49 -7.37 -14.89
N GLU A 358 -20.83 -7.17 -16.03
CA GLU A 358 -19.45 -7.61 -16.28
C GLU A 358 -18.43 -6.88 -15.40
N GLU A 359 -18.74 -5.69 -14.89
CA GLU A 359 -17.85 -4.95 -14.01
C GLU A 359 -17.67 -5.60 -12.64
N LEU A 360 -18.65 -6.44 -12.24
CA LEU A 360 -18.57 -7.27 -11.03
C LEU A 360 -17.64 -8.48 -11.19
N SER A 361 -17.12 -8.73 -12.39
CA SER A 361 -16.26 -9.89 -12.64
C SER A 361 -14.99 -9.83 -11.78
N GLY A 362 -14.68 -10.91 -11.09
CA GLY A 362 -13.56 -11.04 -10.17
C GLY A 362 -13.80 -10.48 -8.78
N LEU A 363 -14.97 -9.86 -8.53
CA LEU A 363 -15.32 -9.40 -7.19
C LEU A 363 -15.93 -10.53 -6.36
N ALA A 364 -15.46 -10.67 -5.14
CA ALA A 364 -15.91 -11.68 -4.19
C ALA A 364 -16.05 -11.10 -2.77
N LEU A 365 -16.78 -11.79 -1.93
CA LEU A 365 -16.82 -11.54 -0.50
C LEU A 365 -16.05 -12.65 0.23
N TRP A 366 -15.14 -12.24 1.10
CA TRP A 366 -14.51 -13.14 2.06
C TRP A 366 -15.24 -13.03 3.40
N HIS A 367 -16.07 -14.02 3.67
CA HIS A 367 -16.78 -14.18 4.94
C HIS A 367 -15.93 -15.05 5.87
N ASP A 368 -15.02 -14.42 6.59
CA ASP A 368 -14.20 -15.09 7.61
C ASP A 368 -15.10 -15.44 8.83
N THR A 369 -15.64 -16.64 8.79
CA THR A 369 -16.71 -17.08 9.71
C THR A 369 -16.23 -17.30 11.13
N ASN A 370 -14.95 -17.51 11.32
CA ASN A 370 -14.33 -17.73 12.63
C ASN A 370 -13.37 -16.60 13.04
N SER A 371 -13.27 -15.54 12.21
CA SER A 371 -12.44 -14.36 12.43
C SER A 371 -10.95 -14.70 12.68
N ASN A 372 -10.41 -15.67 11.95
CA ASN A 372 -9.03 -16.14 12.15
C ASN A 372 -8.03 -15.55 11.13
N GLY A 373 -8.49 -14.82 10.09
CA GLY A 373 -7.66 -14.25 9.06
C GLY A 373 -7.11 -15.26 8.06
N ILE A 374 -7.74 -16.43 7.95
CA ILE A 374 -7.39 -17.49 7.01
C ILE A 374 -8.58 -17.74 6.10
N SER A 375 -8.43 -17.56 4.80
CA SER A 375 -9.50 -17.87 3.85
C SER A 375 -9.64 -19.38 3.67
N GLU A 376 -10.59 -19.97 4.38
CA GLU A 376 -10.86 -21.40 4.35
C GLU A 376 -11.78 -21.77 3.19
N PRO A 377 -11.83 -23.04 2.76
CA PRO A 377 -12.71 -23.46 1.68
C PRO A 377 -14.17 -23.08 1.92
N GLY A 378 -14.76 -22.34 1.00
CA GLY A 378 -16.15 -21.89 1.04
C GLY A 378 -16.41 -20.56 1.73
N GLU A 379 -15.40 -19.90 2.31
CA GLU A 379 -15.52 -18.55 2.89
C GLU A 379 -15.45 -17.44 1.84
N VAL A 380 -14.70 -17.63 0.76
CA VAL A 380 -14.62 -16.68 -0.36
C VAL A 380 -15.59 -17.12 -1.45
N LYS A 381 -16.53 -16.25 -1.81
CA LYS A 381 -17.51 -16.52 -2.87
C LYS A 381 -17.72 -15.28 -3.72
N PRO A 382 -17.98 -15.43 -5.03
CA PRO A 382 -18.35 -14.30 -5.88
C PRO A 382 -19.49 -13.48 -5.29
N VAL A 383 -19.48 -12.17 -5.50
CA VAL A 383 -20.55 -11.26 -5.00
C VAL A 383 -21.95 -11.70 -5.46
N SER A 384 -22.03 -12.30 -6.64
CA SER A 384 -23.28 -12.84 -7.20
C SER A 384 -23.87 -13.99 -6.37
N ALA A 385 -23.05 -14.76 -5.63
CA ALA A 385 -23.50 -15.83 -4.74
C ALA A 385 -24.27 -15.28 -3.51
N TYR A 386 -24.06 -14.02 -3.17
CA TYR A 386 -24.79 -13.31 -2.13
C TYR A 386 -26.01 -12.55 -2.67
N GLY A 387 -26.31 -12.72 -3.96
CA GLY A 387 -27.40 -12.00 -4.62
C GLY A 387 -27.09 -10.53 -4.90
N ILE A 388 -25.85 -10.10 -4.80
CA ILE A 388 -25.40 -8.74 -5.11
C ILE A 388 -25.37 -8.58 -6.62
N ASP A 389 -26.00 -7.51 -7.13
CA ASP A 389 -26.04 -7.14 -8.54
C ASP A 389 -25.48 -5.74 -8.84
N GLN A 390 -25.18 -4.95 -7.79
CA GLN A 390 -24.56 -3.64 -7.95
C GLN A 390 -23.72 -3.28 -6.71
N LEU A 391 -22.57 -2.63 -6.96
CA LEU A 391 -21.75 -2.01 -5.92
C LEU A 391 -21.54 -0.53 -6.27
N SER A 392 -21.64 0.36 -5.27
CA SER A 392 -21.41 1.79 -5.45
C SER A 392 -19.95 2.15 -5.18
N CYS A 393 -19.37 2.94 -6.07
CA CYS A 393 -18.05 3.56 -5.90
C CYS A 393 -18.10 4.93 -5.19
N ARG A 394 -19.30 5.38 -4.79
CA ARG A 394 -19.50 6.67 -4.08
C ARG A 394 -19.37 6.44 -2.59
N SER A 395 -18.72 7.40 -1.91
CA SER A 395 -18.59 7.37 -0.46
C SER A 395 -18.76 8.72 0.18
N GLU A 396 -19.19 8.71 1.43
CA GLU A 396 -19.26 9.85 2.33
C GLU A 396 -18.42 9.55 3.58
N THR A 397 -17.90 10.60 4.25
CA THR A 397 -17.10 10.43 5.46
C THR A 397 -17.99 10.53 6.70
N ILE A 398 -17.87 9.58 7.61
CA ILE A 398 -18.50 9.63 8.94
C ILE A 398 -17.38 9.77 9.97
N GLY A 399 -17.17 10.98 10.47
CA GLY A 399 -16.09 11.21 11.43
C GLY A 399 -14.69 11.05 10.82
N PRO A 400 -13.65 11.00 11.64
CA PRO A 400 -12.26 11.02 11.17
C PRO A 400 -11.79 9.69 10.54
N ASP A 401 -12.41 8.56 10.92
CA ASP A 401 -11.82 7.23 10.71
C ASP A 401 -12.72 6.27 9.92
N LEU A 402 -13.82 6.71 9.37
CA LEU A 402 -14.78 5.86 8.69
C LEU A 402 -15.39 6.53 7.47
N ARG A 403 -15.29 5.87 6.33
CA ARG A 403 -16.07 6.19 5.13
C ARG A 403 -17.16 5.15 4.94
N HIS A 404 -18.23 5.54 4.33
CA HIS A 404 -19.33 4.64 4.02
C HIS A 404 -20.00 5.00 2.71
N SER A 405 -20.73 4.05 2.16
CA SER A 405 -21.69 4.26 1.09
C SER A 405 -23.05 3.76 1.56
N LEU A 406 -24.01 4.67 1.78
CA LEU A 406 -25.34 4.33 2.33
C LEU A 406 -26.09 3.29 1.48
N ARG A 407 -25.90 3.36 0.16
CA ARG A 407 -26.42 2.38 -0.80
C ARG A 407 -25.27 1.67 -1.49
N GLY A 408 -24.27 1.27 -0.70
CA GLY A 408 -23.02 0.71 -1.20
C GLY A 408 -23.19 -0.61 -1.91
N VAL A 409 -24.22 -1.37 -1.53
CA VAL A 409 -24.54 -2.68 -2.09
C VAL A 409 -26.02 -2.72 -2.45
N ARG A 410 -26.36 -3.16 -3.66
CA ARG A 410 -27.71 -3.50 -4.08
C ARG A 410 -27.79 -5.01 -4.32
N PHE A 411 -28.91 -5.59 -3.91
CA PHE A 411 -29.23 -6.99 -4.10
C PHE A 411 -30.27 -7.17 -5.22
N LYS A 412 -30.33 -8.36 -5.82
CA LYS A 412 -31.27 -8.72 -6.90
C LYS A 412 -32.73 -8.53 -6.55
N ASP A 413 -33.10 -8.54 -5.26
CA ASP A 413 -34.46 -8.27 -4.77
C ASP A 413 -34.75 -6.76 -4.65
N GLY A 414 -33.81 -5.91 -5.04
CA GLY A 414 -33.92 -4.45 -4.99
C GLY A 414 -33.58 -3.83 -3.63
N THR A 415 -33.29 -4.62 -2.61
CA THR A 415 -32.83 -4.12 -1.32
C THR A 415 -31.42 -3.55 -1.42
N THR A 416 -31.09 -2.59 -0.53
CA THR A 416 -29.75 -2.00 -0.48
C THR A 416 -29.20 -2.07 0.93
N ARG A 417 -27.86 -2.12 1.03
CA ARG A 417 -27.13 -2.08 2.30
C ARG A 417 -25.98 -1.10 2.24
N THR A 418 -25.66 -0.52 3.40
CA THR A 418 -24.46 0.32 3.57
C THR A 418 -23.22 -0.56 3.52
N SER A 419 -22.19 -0.12 2.80
CA SER A 419 -20.84 -0.66 2.91
C SER A 419 -19.94 0.35 3.66
N TYR A 420 -18.83 -0.12 4.23
CA TYR A 420 -17.95 0.69 5.05
C TYR A 420 -16.50 0.47 4.63
N ASP A 421 -15.75 1.55 4.47
CA ASP A 421 -14.30 1.56 4.35
C ASP A 421 -13.72 1.86 5.74
N TRP A 422 -13.26 0.81 6.43
CA TRP A 422 -12.94 0.87 7.85
C TRP A 422 -11.44 0.86 8.10
N PHE A 423 -10.99 1.81 8.92
CA PHE A 423 -9.64 1.82 9.47
C PHE A 423 -9.45 0.66 10.46
N ALA A 424 -8.86 -0.44 10.00
CA ALA A 424 -8.50 -1.56 10.86
C ALA A 424 -7.23 -1.20 11.65
N PRO A 425 -7.30 -1.11 12.98
CA PRO A 425 -6.12 -0.74 13.79
C PRO A 425 -5.12 -1.90 13.85
N MET A 426 -3.83 -1.60 13.71
CA MET A 426 -2.78 -2.55 14.02
C MET A 426 -2.59 -2.63 15.53
N ILE A 427 -2.60 -3.85 16.07
CA ILE A 427 -2.40 -4.10 17.50
C ILE A 427 -0.91 -4.29 17.75
N ALA A 428 -0.32 -3.37 18.52
CA ALA A 428 1.08 -3.47 18.90
C ALA A 428 1.33 -4.74 19.75
N PRO A 429 2.48 -5.43 19.57
CA PRO A 429 2.87 -6.48 20.50
C PRO A 429 2.92 -5.93 21.92
N ALA A 430 2.36 -6.67 22.89
CA ALA A 430 2.51 -6.29 24.28
C ALA A 430 4.01 -6.08 24.59
N ALA A 431 4.36 -4.94 25.16
CA ALA A 431 5.73 -4.67 25.56
C ALA A 431 6.19 -5.84 26.46
N SER A 432 7.23 -6.56 26.04
CA SER A 432 7.86 -7.57 26.88
C SER A 432 8.36 -6.88 28.14
N LYS A 433 7.77 -7.27 29.28
CA LYS A 433 8.19 -6.81 30.62
C LYS A 433 9.58 -7.32 30.94
#